data_af244556377955fb62e71c393c5e2521
#
_entry.id   af244556377955fb62e71c393c5e2521
#
_cell.length_a   1.000
_cell.length_b   1.000
_cell.length_c   1.000
_cell.angle_alpha   90.00
_cell.angle_beta   90.00
_cell.angle_gamma   90.00
#
_symmetry.space_group_name_H-M   'P 1'
#
loop_
_entity.id
_entity.type
_entity.pdbx_description
1 polymer ?
#
loop_
_entity_poly.entity_id
_entity_poly.type
_entity_poly.pdbx_seq_one_letter_code
_entity_poly.pdbx_strand_id
1 'polypeptide(L)'
;MKAYNKIVILEESSASEFDNLISKGFFPTNYYFETITHLVFTNYFENKTDVYKVYPLRFDINKIKTHSSHKRIRQKNSRFTYKIKDFKRVQQNQRKLYKRYLSSIDFNRSSRIEDIIGYEKAEEAVFNSKTISVFDGSKLIASGIFYLGGTYGTSILHFFDPEYKEYSLGKYMILLTIDYLKQLNYPIYSPGYIVNNFPKFDYKLFIGKEAASVFHTDTQRWKKFEESILVPLIYNREETNEIISEINAFF
;
A
#
# COMPACT_ATOMS: atom_id res chain seq x y z
N MET A 1 -4.29 16.47 -19.90
CA MET A 1 -4.72 15.27 -19.12
C MET A 1 -5.04 15.74 -17.72
N LYS A 2 -6.26 15.59 -17.22
CA LYS A 2 -6.65 16.16 -15.91
C LYS A 2 -6.17 15.24 -14.80
N ALA A 3 -5.33 15.73 -13.89
CA ALA A 3 -5.01 15.07 -12.64
C ALA A 3 -6.22 15.23 -11.71
N TYR A 4 -6.87 14.12 -11.34
CA TYR A 4 -8.00 14.14 -10.42
C TYR A 4 -7.53 13.71 -9.03
N ASN A 5 -6.95 14.62 -8.30
CA ASN A 5 -6.77 14.40 -6.87
C ASN A 5 -8.08 14.80 -6.17
N LYS A 6 -8.65 13.89 -5.39
CA LYS A 6 -9.85 14.13 -4.58
C LYS A 6 -9.59 13.62 -3.18
N ILE A 7 -10.08 14.36 -2.19
CA ILE A 7 -10.09 13.93 -0.80
C ILE A 7 -11.55 13.75 -0.36
N VAL A 8 -11.80 12.69 0.38
CA VAL A 8 -13.06 12.46 1.10
C VAL A 8 -12.70 12.24 2.57
N ILE A 9 -13.09 13.18 3.41
CA ILE A 9 -12.90 13.11 4.86
C ILE A 9 -14.15 12.46 5.44
N LEU A 10 -13.96 11.47 6.31
CA LEU A 10 -15.03 10.78 7.02
C LEU A 10 -14.76 10.88 8.52
N GLU A 11 -15.81 11.13 9.29
CA GLU A 11 -15.74 11.04 10.76
C GLU A 11 -15.76 9.58 11.21
N GLU A 12 -16.55 8.75 10.52
CA GLU A 12 -16.61 7.30 10.67
C GLU A 12 -16.76 6.68 9.29
N SER A 13 -16.21 5.50 9.09
CA SER A 13 -16.34 4.75 7.84
C SER A 13 -17.08 3.44 8.06
N SER A 14 -18.27 3.31 7.49
CA SER A 14 -18.93 2.02 7.38
C SER A 14 -18.16 1.10 6.42
N ALA A 15 -18.29 -0.22 6.59
CA ALA A 15 -17.64 -1.19 5.70
C ALA A 15 -18.07 -1.03 4.23
N SER A 16 -19.34 -0.68 3.97
CA SER A 16 -19.88 -0.45 2.63
C SER A 16 -19.34 0.85 2.00
N GLU A 17 -19.18 1.90 2.78
CA GLU A 17 -18.63 3.17 2.34
C GLU A 17 -17.13 3.04 2.02
N PHE A 18 -16.38 2.32 2.87
CA PHE A 18 -15.00 1.95 2.61
C PHE A 18 -14.87 1.24 1.26
N ASP A 19 -15.66 0.20 1.03
CA ASP A 19 -15.65 -0.57 -0.22
C ASP A 19 -16.03 0.29 -1.44
N ASN A 20 -17.03 1.15 -1.30
CA ASN A 20 -17.46 2.05 -2.37
C ASN A 20 -16.34 3.01 -2.79
N LEU A 21 -15.62 3.60 -1.84
CA LEU A 21 -14.50 4.50 -2.14
C LEU A 21 -13.30 3.76 -2.77
N ILE A 22 -12.89 2.60 -2.21
CA ILE A 22 -11.83 1.79 -2.82
C ILE A 22 -12.22 1.36 -4.24
N SER A 23 -13.48 0.99 -4.46
CA SER A 23 -13.96 0.57 -5.80
C SER A 23 -13.87 1.69 -6.84
N LYS A 24 -13.87 2.95 -6.41
CA LYS A 24 -13.70 4.16 -7.24
C LYS A 24 -12.25 4.62 -7.36
N GLY A 25 -11.28 3.81 -6.93
CA GLY A 25 -9.86 4.11 -7.04
C GLY A 25 -9.29 4.99 -5.93
N PHE A 26 -10.06 5.29 -4.88
CA PHE A 26 -9.54 5.96 -3.71
C PHE A 26 -8.65 5.02 -2.88
N PHE A 27 -7.71 5.61 -2.16
CA PHE A 27 -6.85 4.92 -1.21
C PHE A 27 -7.00 5.55 0.18
N PRO A 28 -7.16 4.76 1.24
CA PRO A 28 -7.27 5.30 2.59
C PRO A 28 -5.90 5.74 3.09
N THR A 29 -5.81 6.98 3.51
CA THR A 29 -4.59 7.61 4.05
C THR A 29 -4.97 8.38 5.30
N ASN A 30 -4.25 8.17 6.40
CA ASN A 30 -4.53 8.88 7.65
C ASN A 30 -5.99 8.65 8.08
N TYR A 31 -6.82 9.71 8.14
CA TYR A 31 -8.25 9.67 8.50
C TYR A 31 -9.17 10.01 7.31
N TYR A 32 -8.66 9.96 6.08
CA TYR A 32 -9.40 10.29 4.86
C TYR A 32 -9.10 9.32 3.73
N PHE A 33 -9.86 9.43 2.65
CA PHE A 33 -9.58 8.77 1.38
C PHE A 33 -9.08 9.78 0.36
N GLU A 34 -8.10 9.39 -0.43
CA GLU A 34 -7.57 10.21 -1.51
C GLU A 34 -7.45 9.44 -2.82
N THR A 35 -7.53 10.15 -3.94
CA THR A 35 -7.07 9.63 -5.24
C THR A 35 -5.70 10.19 -5.53
N ILE A 36 -4.76 9.32 -5.89
CA ILE A 36 -3.42 9.70 -6.32
C ILE A 36 -3.30 9.37 -7.80
N THR A 37 -3.14 10.39 -8.65
CA THR A 37 -3.02 10.19 -10.11
C THR A 37 -1.59 10.22 -10.59
N HIS A 38 -0.75 11.03 -9.96
CA HIS A 38 0.65 11.17 -10.29
C HIS A 38 1.52 11.33 -9.05
N LEU A 39 2.77 10.87 -9.15
CA LEU A 39 3.84 11.24 -8.23
C LEU A 39 4.79 12.18 -8.96
N VAL A 40 5.22 13.21 -8.26
CA VAL A 40 6.17 14.22 -8.76
C VAL A 40 7.41 14.17 -7.90
N PHE A 41 8.57 13.99 -8.54
CA PHE A 41 9.87 14.02 -7.89
C PHE A 41 10.71 15.14 -8.49
N THR A 42 11.09 16.11 -7.68
CA THR A 42 11.96 17.21 -8.10
C THR A 42 13.37 16.97 -7.56
N ASN A 43 14.32 16.82 -8.47
CA ASN A 43 15.74 16.85 -8.15
C ASN A 43 16.25 18.30 -8.27
N TYR A 44 16.35 18.99 -7.14
CA TYR A 44 16.75 20.39 -7.10
C TYR A 44 18.20 20.59 -7.59
N PHE A 45 19.10 19.61 -7.46
CA PHE A 45 20.49 19.71 -7.90
C PHE A 45 20.60 19.65 -9.43
N GLU A 46 19.75 18.87 -10.09
CA GLU A 46 19.75 18.73 -11.55
C GLU A 46 18.70 19.61 -12.23
N ASN A 47 17.94 20.39 -11.46
CA ASN A 47 16.79 21.18 -11.93
C ASN A 47 15.84 20.35 -12.81
N LYS A 48 15.61 19.09 -12.39
CA LYS A 48 14.81 18.13 -13.13
C LYS A 48 13.61 17.70 -12.31
N THR A 49 12.44 17.74 -12.92
CA THR A 49 11.20 17.24 -12.34
C THR A 49 10.70 16.07 -13.17
N ASP A 50 10.58 14.91 -12.53
CA ASP A 50 10.03 13.70 -13.12
C ASP A 50 8.60 13.48 -12.62
N VAL A 51 7.69 13.19 -13.53
CA VAL A 51 6.28 12.91 -13.27
C VAL A 51 5.99 11.45 -13.62
N TYR A 52 5.35 10.74 -12.70
CA TYR A 52 5.04 9.33 -12.83
C TYR A 52 3.54 9.10 -12.63
N LYS A 53 2.89 8.41 -13.55
CA LYS A 53 1.47 8.06 -13.42
C LYS A 53 1.28 6.94 -12.39
N VAL A 54 0.28 7.12 -11.54
CA VAL A 54 -0.08 6.18 -10.48
C VAL A 54 -1.31 5.37 -10.87
N TYR A 55 -1.26 4.08 -10.59
CA TYR A 55 -2.36 3.16 -10.82
C TYR A 55 -2.71 2.44 -9.52
N PRO A 56 -3.85 2.74 -8.87
CA PRO A 56 -4.36 1.90 -7.78
C PRO A 56 -4.42 0.44 -8.20
N LEU A 57 -3.99 -0.45 -7.32
CA LEU A 57 -3.82 -1.88 -7.60
C LEU A 57 -4.70 -2.71 -6.68
N ARG A 58 -5.37 -3.71 -7.25
CA ARG A 58 -6.11 -4.72 -6.49
C ARG A 58 -5.92 -6.11 -7.09
N PHE A 59 -6.13 -7.11 -6.26
CA PHE A 59 -6.09 -8.53 -6.62
C PHE A 59 -7.42 -9.20 -6.27
N ASP A 60 -7.95 -9.97 -7.21
CA ASP A 60 -9.01 -10.95 -6.95
C ASP A 60 -8.39 -12.15 -6.23
N ILE A 61 -8.65 -12.27 -4.93
CA ILE A 61 -8.02 -13.27 -4.05
C ILE A 61 -8.29 -14.69 -4.55
N ASN A 62 -9.46 -14.94 -5.17
CA ASN A 62 -9.84 -16.26 -5.67
C ASN A 62 -9.08 -16.65 -6.95
N LYS A 63 -8.50 -15.68 -7.66
CA LYS A 63 -7.69 -15.90 -8.86
C LYS A 63 -6.19 -16.01 -8.60
N ILE A 64 -5.74 -15.73 -7.37
CA ILE A 64 -4.33 -15.83 -7.01
C ILE A 64 -3.88 -17.29 -7.05
N LYS A 65 -2.97 -17.61 -7.97
CA LYS A 65 -2.32 -18.91 -8.04
C LYS A 65 -1.12 -18.98 -7.08
N THR A 66 -0.82 -20.18 -6.62
CA THR A 66 0.38 -20.39 -5.79
C THR A 66 1.61 -20.51 -6.68
N HIS A 67 2.44 -19.49 -6.70
CA HIS A 67 3.71 -19.45 -7.42
C HIS A 67 4.86 -20.07 -6.61
N SER A 68 5.93 -20.51 -7.31
CA SER A 68 7.15 -21.02 -6.67
C SER A 68 7.79 -20.00 -5.72
N SER A 69 7.72 -18.72 -6.07
CA SER A 69 8.19 -17.60 -5.22
C SER A 69 7.43 -17.52 -3.89
N HIS A 70 6.10 -17.78 -3.88
CA HIS A 70 5.30 -17.81 -2.65
C HIS A 70 5.74 -18.96 -1.73
N LYS A 71 5.92 -20.17 -2.31
CA LYS A 71 6.40 -21.34 -1.56
C LYS A 71 7.76 -21.07 -0.94
N ARG A 72 8.71 -20.50 -1.72
CA ARG A 72 10.05 -20.14 -1.26
C ARG A 72 10.03 -19.12 -0.11
N ILE A 73 9.20 -18.06 -0.23
CA ILE A 73 9.06 -17.05 0.82
C ILE A 73 8.51 -17.70 2.11
N ARG A 74 7.45 -18.52 2.02
CA ARG A 74 6.87 -19.20 3.17
C ARG A 74 7.88 -20.15 3.83
N GLN A 75 8.58 -20.97 3.05
CA GLN A 75 9.58 -21.90 3.54
C GLN A 75 10.73 -21.16 4.26
N LYS A 76 11.24 -20.06 3.67
CA LYS A 76 12.31 -19.26 4.26
C LYS A 76 11.91 -18.65 5.60
N ASN A 77 10.62 -18.36 5.79
CA ASN A 77 10.08 -17.74 6.99
C ASN A 77 9.37 -18.73 7.95
N SER A 78 9.42 -20.04 7.68
CA SER A 78 8.67 -21.05 8.45
C SER A 78 9.06 -21.16 9.93
N ARG A 79 10.26 -20.70 10.29
CA ARG A 79 10.74 -20.64 11.69
C ARG A 79 10.13 -19.49 12.49
N PHE A 80 9.57 -18.49 11.84
CA PHE A 80 9.01 -17.34 12.51
C PHE A 80 7.55 -17.56 12.85
N THR A 81 7.14 -17.02 13.99
CA THR A 81 5.72 -16.98 14.38
C THR A 81 5.09 -15.65 13.96
N TYR A 82 3.78 -15.64 13.75
CA TYR A 82 3.06 -14.42 13.46
C TYR A 82 1.75 -14.33 14.23
N LYS A 83 1.25 -13.10 14.36
CA LYS A 83 -0.05 -12.80 14.95
C LYS A 83 -0.76 -11.73 14.13
N ILE A 84 -2.05 -11.94 13.86
CA ILE A 84 -2.95 -10.91 13.32
C ILE A 84 -4.01 -10.65 14.39
N LYS A 85 -4.19 -9.38 14.74
CA LYS A 85 -5.11 -8.96 15.81
C LYS A 85 -5.78 -7.64 15.44
N ASP A 86 -6.91 -7.34 16.10
CA ASP A 86 -7.47 -6.02 16.06
C ASP A 86 -6.43 -4.99 16.50
N PHE A 87 -6.35 -3.88 15.77
CA PHE A 87 -5.53 -2.77 16.20
C PHE A 87 -6.11 -2.21 17.52
N LYS A 88 -5.23 -1.96 18.47
CA LYS A 88 -5.60 -1.30 19.74
C LYS A 88 -4.87 0.01 19.91
N ARG A 89 -3.57 -0.01 19.72
CA ARG A 89 -2.69 1.17 19.75
C ARG A 89 -1.33 0.81 19.16
N VAL A 90 -0.58 1.81 18.74
CA VAL A 90 0.83 1.63 18.35
C VAL A 90 1.66 1.25 19.58
N GLN A 91 2.33 0.10 19.53
CA GLN A 91 3.14 -0.41 20.63
C GLN A 91 4.55 0.17 20.60
N GLN A 92 5.21 0.27 21.76
CA GLN A 92 6.57 0.81 21.86
C GLN A 92 7.60 0.00 21.05
N ASN A 93 7.45 -1.33 20.97
CA ASN A 93 8.32 -2.16 20.14
C ASN A 93 8.10 -1.93 18.65
N GLN A 94 6.88 -1.61 18.21
CA GLN A 94 6.59 -1.21 16.83
C GLN A 94 7.26 0.14 16.49
N ARG A 95 7.17 1.15 17.37
CA ARG A 95 7.85 2.45 17.18
C ARG A 95 9.37 2.27 17.07
N LYS A 96 9.98 1.44 17.95
CA LYS A 96 11.42 1.14 17.88
C LYS A 96 11.81 0.42 16.59
N LEU A 97 11.00 -0.55 16.15
CA LEU A 97 11.21 -1.26 14.89
C LEU A 97 11.07 -0.34 13.69
N TYR A 98 10.03 0.52 13.68
CA TYR A 98 9.78 1.48 12.61
C TYR A 98 10.93 2.49 12.46
N LYS A 99 11.46 3.01 13.57
CA LYS A 99 12.63 3.90 13.55
C LYS A 99 13.86 3.23 12.90
N ARG A 100 14.13 1.95 13.22
CA ARG A 100 15.21 1.19 12.55
C ARG A 100 14.95 0.97 11.07
N TYR A 101 13.71 0.67 10.71
CA TYR A 101 13.31 0.53 9.32
C TYR A 101 13.54 1.84 8.54
N LEU A 102 13.12 2.99 9.08
CA LEU A 102 13.31 4.29 8.45
C LEU A 102 14.79 4.61 8.17
N SER A 103 15.70 4.27 9.07
CA SER A 103 17.13 4.49 8.85
C SER A 103 17.75 3.61 7.75
N SER A 104 17.01 2.64 7.23
CA SER A 104 17.48 1.71 6.17
C SER A 104 16.87 1.96 4.80
N ILE A 105 15.94 2.91 4.69
CA ILE A 105 15.29 3.27 3.42
C ILE A 105 15.81 4.63 2.91
N ASP A 106 15.81 4.79 1.60
CA ASP A 106 16.35 5.94 0.87
C ASP A 106 15.27 6.91 0.37
N PHE A 107 14.04 6.81 0.86
CA PHE A 107 12.93 7.67 0.45
C PHE A 107 12.23 8.28 1.66
N ASN A 108 11.71 9.50 1.46
CA ASN A 108 11.01 10.23 2.50
C ASN A 108 9.73 9.52 2.93
N ARG A 109 9.56 9.39 4.24
CA ARG A 109 8.34 8.87 4.86
C ARG A 109 8.13 9.57 6.20
N SER A 110 6.89 9.61 6.66
CA SER A 110 6.59 10.13 7.99
C SER A 110 7.42 9.44 9.06
N SER A 111 7.94 10.21 10.01
CA SER A 111 8.80 9.71 11.10
C SER A 111 8.06 8.87 12.12
N ARG A 112 6.72 8.96 12.16
CA ARG A 112 5.85 8.27 13.12
C ARG A 112 4.81 7.42 12.38
N ILE A 113 4.49 6.26 12.96
CA ILE A 113 3.42 5.37 12.47
C ILE A 113 2.08 6.09 12.52
N GLU A 114 1.85 6.82 13.61
CA GLU A 114 0.60 7.54 13.89
C GLU A 114 0.28 8.59 12.81
N ASP A 115 1.30 9.23 12.25
CA ASP A 115 1.09 10.22 11.18
C ASP A 115 0.64 9.57 9.86
N ILE A 116 0.97 8.28 9.67
CA ILE A 116 0.56 7.52 8.47
C ILE A 116 -0.87 7.02 8.60
N ILE A 117 -1.27 6.58 9.80
CA ILE A 117 -2.58 5.98 10.04
C ILE A 117 -3.62 6.97 10.58
N GLY A 118 -3.18 8.16 11.06
CA GLY A 118 -4.03 9.24 11.53
C GLY A 118 -4.53 9.12 12.97
N TYR A 119 -4.11 8.09 13.71
CA TYR A 119 -4.55 7.88 15.08
C TYR A 119 -3.51 7.10 15.89
N GLU A 120 -3.57 7.22 17.20
CA GLU A 120 -2.72 6.48 18.13
C GLU A 120 -3.42 5.25 18.73
N LYS A 121 -4.73 5.34 18.97
CA LYS A 121 -5.55 4.32 19.62
C LYS A 121 -6.74 3.91 18.76
N ALA A 122 -7.26 2.72 19.00
CA ALA A 122 -8.38 2.14 18.24
C ALA A 122 -9.67 2.99 18.31
N GLU A 123 -9.89 3.67 19.43
CA GLU A 123 -11.07 4.51 19.64
C GLU A 123 -11.09 5.74 18.74
N GLU A 124 -9.93 6.13 18.21
CA GLU A 124 -9.74 7.26 17.30
C GLU A 124 -9.77 6.81 15.82
N ALA A 125 -9.80 5.48 15.58
CA ALA A 125 -9.65 4.93 14.24
C ALA A 125 -10.94 5.07 13.43
N VAL A 126 -10.86 5.74 12.30
CA VAL A 126 -11.96 5.85 11.32
C VAL A 126 -12.22 4.51 10.63
N PHE A 127 -11.20 3.65 10.53
CA PHE A 127 -11.24 2.40 9.78
C PHE A 127 -11.14 1.16 10.66
N ASN A 128 -11.79 0.07 10.27
CA ASN A 128 -11.62 -1.24 10.91
C ASN A 128 -10.19 -1.76 10.66
N SER A 129 -9.34 -1.57 11.64
CA SER A 129 -7.88 -1.72 11.54
C SER A 129 -7.39 -3.02 12.17
N LYS A 130 -6.50 -3.70 11.49
CA LYS A 130 -5.79 -4.90 11.96
C LYS A 130 -4.30 -4.66 11.98
N THR A 131 -3.63 -5.30 12.95
CA THR A 131 -2.16 -5.33 13.03
C THR A 131 -1.67 -6.73 12.72
N ILE A 132 -0.71 -6.85 11.81
CA ILE A 132 0.10 -8.05 11.61
C ILE A 132 1.46 -7.86 12.27
N SER A 133 1.95 -8.88 12.96
CA SER A 133 3.27 -8.89 13.63
C SER A 133 3.96 -10.22 13.41
N VAL A 134 5.25 -10.21 13.07
CA VAL A 134 6.09 -11.39 12.86
C VAL A 134 7.21 -11.39 13.90
N PHE A 135 7.50 -12.55 14.48
CA PHE A 135 8.44 -12.71 15.58
C PHE A 135 9.48 -13.79 15.28
N ASP A 136 10.74 -13.53 15.66
CA ASP A 136 11.80 -14.52 15.85
C ASP A 136 11.94 -14.75 17.36
N GLY A 137 11.41 -15.87 17.85
CA GLY A 137 11.22 -16.07 19.29
C GLY A 137 10.32 -14.98 19.90
N SER A 138 10.86 -14.19 20.81
CA SER A 138 10.17 -13.05 21.43
C SER A 138 10.44 -11.71 20.73
N LYS A 139 11.42 -11.65 19.80
CA LYS A 139 11.81 -10.42 19.09
C LYS A 139 10.80 -10.11 17.99
N LEU A 140 10.19 -8.91 18.02
CA LEU A 140 9.40 -8.40 16.91
C LEU A 140 10.34 -8.02 15.75
N ILE A 141 10.20 -8.70 14.61
CA ILE A 141 11.06 -8.52 13.43
C ILE A 141 10.35 -7.87 12.25
N ALA A 142 9.01 -7.94 12.19
CA ALA A 142 8.21 -7.19 11.21
C ALA A 142 6.84 -6.88 11.78
N SER A 143 6.27 -5.76 11.34
CA SER A 143 4.88 -5.40 11.65
C SER A 143 4.26 -4.61 10.51
N GLY A 144 2.93 -4.64 10.44
CA GLY A 144 2.15 -3.91 9.46
C GLY A 144 0.75 -3.62 9.96
N ILE A 145 0.09 -2.70 9.27
CA ILE A 145 -1.29 -2.31 9.52
C ILE A 145 -2.06 -2.42 8.21
N PHE A 146 -3.26 -2.99 8.27
CA PHE A 146 -4.18 -3.07 7.15
C PHE A 146 -5.60 -2.82 7.61
N TYR A 147 -6.43 -2.32 6.71
CA TYR A 147 -7.83 -1.99 6.97
C TYR A 147 -8.75 -2.99 6.30
N LEU A 148 -9.94 -3.16 6.88
CA LEU A 148 -10.99 -4.03 6.38
C LEU A 148 -12.26 -3.22 6.10
N GLY A 149 -12.78 -3.34 4.87
CA GLY A 149 -14.14 -3.00 4.51
C GLY A 149 -15.08 -4.20 4.67
N GLY A 150 -16.11 -4.29 3.87
CA GLY A 150 -17.00 -5.45 3.78
C GLY A 150 -16.43 -6.53 2.86
N THR A 151 -15.75 -6.14 1.78
CA THR A 151 -15.21 -7.03 0.75
C THR A 151 -13.75 -6.74 0.40
N TYR A 152 -13.20 -5.60 0.84
CA TYR A 152 -11.82 -5.20 0.60
C TYR A 152 -10.97 -5.32 1.87
N GLY A 153 -9.79 -5.94 1.73
CA GLY A 153 -8.68 -5.77 2.66
C GLY A 153 -7.60 -4.90 2.03
N THR A 154 -7.14 -3.86 2.72
CA THR A 154 -6.20 -2.88 2.15
C THR A 154 -4.98 -2.72 3.06
N SER A 155 -3.78 -3.00 2.54
CA SER A 155 -2.54 -2.77 3.29
C SER A 155 -2.17 -1.29 3.29
N ILE A 156 -1.84 -0.77 4.47
CA ILE A 156 -1.47 0.63 4.69
C ILE A 156 0.03 0.77 4.92
N LEU A 157 0.57 -0.03 5.81
CA LEU A 157 1.96 0.08 6.23
C LEU A 157 2.55 -1.29 6.49
N HIS A 158 3.75 -1.55 5.95
CA HIS A 158 4.61 -2.67 6.33
C HIS A 158 6.01 -2.16 6.62
N PHE A 159 6.61 -2.64 7.70
CA PHE A 159 7.98 -2.33 8.08
C PHE A 159 8.61 -3.53 8.78
N PHE A 160 9.93 -3.64 8.68
CA PHE A 160 10.65 -4.79 9.21
C PHE A 160 12.06 -4.42 9.66
N ASP A 161 12.67 -5.28 10.45
CA ASP A 161 14.04 -5.14 10.91
C ASP A 161 15.01 -5.30 9.72
N PRO A 162 15.84 -4.29 9.40
CA PRO A 162 16.80 -4.35 8.29
C PRO A 162 17.78 -5.53 8.39
N GLU A 163 18.08 -6.02 9.58
CA GLU A 163 18.92 -7.21 9.78
C GLU A 163 18.31 -8.48 9.18
N TYR A 164 16.97 -8.48 8.94
CA TYR A 164 16.21 -9.58 8.35
C TYR A 164 15.86 -9.34 6.87
N LYS A 165 16.55 -8.43 6.18
CA LYS A 165 16.25 -8.08 4.77
C LYS A 165 16.23 -9.28 3.83
N GLU A 166 17.08 -10.28 4.08
CA GLU A 166 17.15 -11.48 3.26
C GLU A 166 15.87 -12.34 3.30
N TYR A 167 15.07 -12.26 4.37
CA TYR A 167 13.83 -13.03 4.54
C TYR A 167 12.64 -12.47 3.75
N SER A 168 12.77 -11.31 3.09
CA SER A 168 11.69 -10.67 2.33
C SER A 168 10.40 -10.51 3.16
N LEU A 169 10.53 -10.05 4.40
CA LEU A 169 9.44 -9.98 5.39
C LEU A 169 8.25 -9.14 4.92
N GLY A 170 8.48 -8.08 4.12
CA GLY A 170 7.38 -7.31 3.51
C GLY A 170 6.50 -8.17 2.61
N LYS A 171 7.09 -8.99 1.74
CA LYS A 171 6.35 -9.94 0.89
C LYS A 171 5.69 -11.04 1.72
N TYR A 172 6.36 -11.51 2.77
CA TYR A 172 5.81 -12.51 3.67
C TYR A 172 4.54 -12.01 4.37
N MET A 173 4.56 -10.79 4.92
CA MET A 173 3.38 -10.17 5.54
C MET A 173 2.21 -10.03 4.54
N ILE A 174 2.48 -9.68 3.29
CA ILE A 174 1.46 -9.64 2.24
C ILE A 174 0.80 -11.03 2.06
N LEU A 175 1.59 -12.10 1.97
CA LEU A 175 1.06 -13.46 1.84
C LEU A 175 0.22 -13.88 3.05
N LEU A 176 0.66 -13.52 4.26
CA LEU A 176 -0.09 -13.79 5.49
C LEU A 176 -1.41 -13.00 5.55
N THR A 177 -1.39 -11.74 5.09
CA THR A 177 -2.61 -10.92 4.99
C THR A 177 -3.60 -11.53 4.00
N ILE A 178 -3.13 -12.00 2.83
CA ILE A 178 -3.98 -12.68 1.84
C ILE A 178 -4.57 -13.97 2.42
N ASP A 179 -3.79 -14.77 3.17
CA ASP A 179 -4.30 -15.98 3.82
C ASP A 179 -5.39 -15.66 4.85
N TYR A 180 -5.17 -14.61 5.65
CA TYR A 180 -6.15 -14.13 6.62
C TYR A 180 -7.45 -13.68 5.94
N LEU A 181 -7.33 -12.90 4.85
CA LEU A 181 -8.48 -12.45 4.07
C LEU A 181 -9.26 -13.64 3.43
N LYS A 182 -8.55 -14.66 2.94
CA LYS A 182 -9.16 -15.89 2.44
C LYS A 182 -9.96 -16.63 3.52
N GLN A 183 -9.43 -16.72 4.74
CA GLN A 183 -10.14 -17.35 5.88
C GLN A 183 -11.43 -16.61 6.23
N LEU A 184 -11.47 -15.29 6.01
CA LEU A 184 -12.63 -14.44 6.23
C LEU A 184 -13.54 -14.31 5.00
N ASN A 185 -13.24 -15.03 3.89
CA ASN A 185 -13.97 -14.97 2.61
C ASN A 185 -13.99 -13.59 1.95
N TYR A 186 -12.95 -12.79 2.15
CA TYR A 186 -12.79 -11.51 1.44
C TYR A 186 -12.36 -11.77 -0.02
N PRO A 187 -13.08 -11.22 -1.02
CA PRO A 187 -12.75 -11.47 -2.43
C PRO A 187 -11.60 -10.61 -2.94
N ILE A 188 -11.36 -9.42 -2.35
CA ILE A 188 -10.43 -8.42 -2.90
C ILE A 188 -9.36 -8.03 -1.89
N TYR A 189 -8.11 -7.98 -2.37
CA TYR A 189 -6.98 -7.41 -1.65
C TYR A 189 -6.38 -6.24 -2.42
N SER A 190 -6.19 -5.09 -1.75
CA SER A 190 -5.54 -3.91 -2.30
C SER A 190 -4.24 -3.60 -1.53
N PRO A 191 -3.05 -3.78 -2.13
CA PRO A 191 -1.77 -3.43 -1.52
C PRO A 191 -1.35 -1.96 -1.76
N GLY A 192 -2.26 -1.08 -2.16
CA GLY A 192 -2.00 0.28 -2.57
C GLY A 192 -1.96 0.44 -4.09
N TYR A 193 -0.86 0.94 -4.64
CA TYR A 193 -0.74 1.28 -6.06
C TYR A 193 0.60 0.82 -6.66
N ILE A 194 0.67 0.80 -7.97
CA ILE A 194 1.89 0.73 -8.76
C ILE A 194 2.09 2.05 -9.51
N VAL A 195 3.32 2.30 -9.93
CA VAL A 195 3.71 3.55 -10.57
C VAL A 195 4.42 3.22 -11.87
N ASN A 196 4.01 3.85 -12.96
CA ASN A 196 4.64 3.58 -14.24
C ASN A 196 6.13 3.95 -14.21
N ASN A 197 6.96 3.17 -14.86
CA ASN A 197 8.42 3.39 -14.91
C ASN A 197 9.09 3.61 -13.53
N PHE A 198 8.54 3.04 -12.45
CA PHE A 198 9.12 3.13 -11.12
C PHE A 198 9.15 1.76 -10.43
N PRO A 199 10.16 0.90 -10.76
CA PRO A 199 10.20 -0.52 -10.37
C PRO A 199 10.10 -0.79 -8.85
N LYS A 200 10.39 0.23 -8.03
CA LYS A 200 10.29 0.14 -6.57
C LYS A 200 8.89 -0.24 -6.08
N PHE A 201 7.85 0.02 -6.89
CA PHE A 201 6.46 -0.32 -6.58
C PHE A 201 6.01 -1.67 -7.17
N ASP A 202 6.76 -2.20 -8.16
CA ASP A 202 6.38 -3.40 -8.93
C ASP A 202 6.47 -4.70 -8.11
N TYR A 203 7.18 -4.65 -6.98
CA TYR A 203 7.31 -5.83 -6.12
C TYR A 203 5.96 -6.43 -5.70
N LYS A 204 4.89 -5.64 -5.68
CA LYS A 204 3.54 -6.10 -5.34
C LYS A 204 2.97 -7.09 -6.36
N LEU A 205 3.43 -7.01 -7.62
CA LEU A 205 3.00 -7.92 -8.70
C LEU A 205 3.47 -9.37 -8.49
N PHE A 206 4.36 -9.62 -7.51
CA PHE A 206 4.74 -10.99 -7.13
C PHE A 206 3.53 -11.81 -6.62
N ILE A 207 2.45 -11.16 -6.19
CA ILE A 207 1.20 -11.79 -5.72
C ILE A 207 0.59 -12.65 -6.83
N GLY A 208 0.64 -12.18 -8.09
CA GLY A 208 0.12 -12.88 -9.26
C GLY A 208 -0.52 -11.90 -10.24
N LYS A 209 0.16 -11.66 -11.37
CA LYS A 209 -0.30 -10.71 -12.40
C LYS A 209 -1.65 -11.11 -13.00
N GLU A 210 -1.95 -12.41 -13.03
CA GLU A 210 -3.20 -12.98 -13.52
C GLU A 210 -4.43 -12.58 -12.69
N ALA A 211 -4.21 -12.28 -11.40
CA ALA A 211 -5.25 -11.85 -10.46
C ALA A 211 -5.33 -10.33 -10.32
N ALA A 212 -4.39 -9.60 -10.92
CA ALA A 212 -4.24 -8.16 -10.76
C ALA A 212 -5.18 -7.37 -11.66
N SER A 213 -5.70 -6.27 -11.11
CA SER A 213 -6.39 -5.21 -11.86
C SER A 213 -5.89 -3.85 -11.37
N VAL A 214 -5.88 -2.88 -12.28
CA VAL A 214 -5.48 -1.50 -12.02
C VAL A 214 -6.60 -0.54 -12.34
N PHE A 215 -6.70 0.53 -11.57
CA PHE A 215 -7.68 1.57 -11.80
C PHE A 215 -7.11 2.62 -12.76
N HIS A 216 -7.85 2.85 -13.85
CA HIS A 216 -7.56 3.90 -14.82
C HIS A 216 -8.34 5.14 -14.47
N THR A 217 -7.67 6.17 -13.98
CA THR A 217 -8.28 7.43 -13.56
C THR A 217 -8.94 8.17 -14.72
N ASP A 218 -8.41 8.04 -15.94
CA ASP A 218 -8.95 8.68 -17.15
C ASP A 218 -10.34 8.15 -17.53
N THR A 219 -10.55 6.84 -17.35
CA THR A 219 -11.81 6.15 -17.69
C THR A 219 -12.66 5.83 -16.46
N GLN A 220 -12.16 6.09 -15.25
CA GLN A 220 -12.80 5.75 -13.97
C GLN A 220 -13.20 4.26 -13.88
N ARG A 221 -12.32 3.37 -14.38
CA ARG A 221 -12.60 1.93 -14.46
C ARG A 221 -11.41 1.08 -14.05
N TRP A 222 -11.69 -0.03 -13.39
CA TRP A 222 -10.75 -1.12 -13.18
C TRP A 222 -10.58 -1.90 -14.48
N LYS A 223 -9.33 -2.11 -14.90
CA LYS A 223 -8.96 -2.98 -16.02
C LYS A 223 -8.00 -4.05 -15.54
N LYS A 224 -7.98 -5.20 -16.22
CA LYS A 224 -6.96 -6.23 -15.97
C LYS A 224 -5.57 -5.61 -16.13
N PHE A 225 -4.65 -6.06 -15.28
CA PHE A 225 -3.25 -5.62 -15.38
C PHE A 225 -2.65 -6.05 -16.72
N GLU A 226 -1.94 -5.13 -17.36
CA GLU A 226 -1.14 -5.36 -18.57
C GLU A 226 0.25 -4.73 -18.38
N GLU A 227 1.31 -5.39 -18.88
CA GLU A 227 2.69 -4.90 -18.76
C GLU A 227 2.90 -3.51 -19.39
N SER A 228 2.08 -3.16 -20.37
CA SER A 228 2.13 -1.86 -21.05
C SER A 228 1.99 -0.66 -20.12
N ILE A 229 1.33 -0.83 -18.96
CA ILE A 229 1.22 0.26 -17.98
C ILE A 229 2.54 0.59 -17.26
N LEU A 230 3.52 -0.32 -17.30
CA LEU A 230 4.84 -0.10 -16.72
C LEU A 230 5.81 0.61 -17.67
N VAL A 231 5.44 0.73 -18.94
CA VAL A 231 6.25 1.42 -19.96
C VAL A 231 6.30 2.92 -19.64
N PRO A 232 7.48 3.56 -19.74
CA PRO A 232 7.62 4.97 -19.48
C PRO A 232 6.63 5.82 -20.28
N LEU A 233 5.90 6.70 -19.60
CA LEU A 233 5.17 7.79 -20.22
C LEU A 233 6.11 8.99 -20.28
N ILE A 234 6.21 9.61 -21.46
CA ILE A 234 7.02 10.81 -21.66
C ILE A 234 6.06 11.99 -21.69
N TYR A 235 6.17 12.84 -20.68
CA TYR A 235 5.44 14.11 -20.62
C TYR A 235 6.31 15.21 -21.21
N ASN A 236 5.74 16.03 -22.10
CA ASN A 236 6.41 17.25 -22.53
C ASN A 236 6.39 18.30 -21.38
N ARG A 237 7.06 19.44 -21.58
CA ARG A 237 7.19 20.46 -20.55
C ARG A 237 5.84 21.09 -20.17
N GLU A 238 4.96 21.26 -21.12
CA GLU A 238 3.63 21.84 -20.90
C GLU A 238 2.75 20.90 -20.07
N GLU A 239 2.68 19.63 -20.44
CA GLU A 239 1.98 18.58 -19.69
C GLU A 239 2.53 18.42 -18.27
N THR A 240 3.83 18.47 -18.11
CA THR A 240 4.50 18.40 -16.78
C THR A 240 4.06 19.57 -15.90
N ASN A 241 4.07 20.80 -16.45
CA ASN A 241 3.67 22.00 -15.71
C ASN A 241 2.17 21.99 -15.37
N GLU A 242 1.32 21.51 -16.28
CA GLU A 242 -0.13 21.35 -16.03
C GLU A 242 -0.36 20.37 -14.86
N ILE A 243 0.26 19.20 -14.88
CA ILE A 243 0.15 18.21 -13.80
C ILE A 243 0.61 18.78 -12.46
N ILE A 244 1.76 19.47 -12.43
CA ILE A 244 2.30 20.10 -11.21
C ILE A 244 1.35 21.17 -10.69
N SER A 245 0.81 22.01 -11.58
CA SER A 245 -0.14 23.07 -11.22
C SER A 245 -1.42 22.50 -10.62
N GLU A 246 -1.96 21.43 -11.21
CA GLU A 246 -3.15 20.74 -10.69
C GLU A 246 -2.91 20.08 -9.31
N ILE A 247 -1.72 19.49 -9.10
CA ILE A 247 -1.35 18.91 -7.80
C ILE A 247 -1.22 20.01 -6.76
N ASN A 248 -0.52 21.12 -7.07
CA ASN A 248 -0.30 22.23 -6.13
C ASN A 248 -1.60 23.00 -5.80
N ALA A 249 -2.55 23.07 -6.73
CA ALA A 249 -3.85 23.68 -6.47
C ALA A 249 -4.73 22.85 -5.53
N PHE A 250 -4.33 21.62 -5.27
CA PHE A 250 -5.07 20.67 -4.43
C PHE A 250 -4.63 20.71 -2.94
N PHE A 251 -3.41 21.14 -2.67
CA PHE A 251 -2.85 21.32 -1.33
C PHE A 251 -2.86 22.79 -0.92
#